data_9fd6d94f643b1d5c9c82cee6525a374b
#
_entry.id   9fd6d94f643b1d5c9c82cee6525a374b
#
_cell.length_a   1.000
_cell.length_b   1.000
_cell.length_c   1.000
_cell.angle_alpha   90.00
_cell.angle_beta   90.00
_cell.angle_gamma   90.00
#
_symmetry.space_group_name_H-M   'P 1'
#
loop_
_entity.id
_entity.type
_entity.pdbx_description
1 polymer ?
#
loop_
_entity_poly.entity_id
_entity_poly.type
_entity_poly.pdbx_seq_one_letter_code
_entity_poly.pdbx_strand_id
1 'polypeptide(L)'
;GVCHNYLLVFEDIDVWCSLDKDLDMQQLVYLGWPIVRLINRWFTIYVFDWLTQWGFNMGIVLILITMLLKAITYPLVKKSYMSSAKMRVLKPKLDEATKQYNKPEDAMMKQQAMMQLYSQYGVSPLGGCLPMLIQMPIWVAMFNFVPNAIQLRGESFLWIGDLSTYDPIIEWGTNIWLIGDHLSLTCILFCVANILYSIMSMRQQKDQMVGQQAEQMKMMQWMMYLMPVMFFFMFNDYAAGLNFYYFVSLFFSAAIMWVLRKTTNDAKLLAILEAKYKENKSNPKKQQSGMAARLAAMQKQAEEMRKMREQQKR
;
A
#
# COMPACT_ATOMS: atom_id res chain seq x y z
N GLY A 1 -28.09 6.42 12.33
CA GLY A 1 -27.00 5.83 11.54
C GLY A 1 -25.84 5.30 12.38
N VAL A 2 -25.26 6.10 13.29
CA VAL A 2 -24.09 5.68 14.10
C VAL A 2 -24.51 4.75 15.24
N CYS A 3 -25.71 4.91 15.77
CA CYS A 3 -26.24 4.09 16.84
C CYS A 3 -26.47 2.62 16.45
N HIS A 4 -26.70 2.33 15.17
CA HIS A 4 -27.05 0.97 14.71
C HIS A 4 -25.92 -0.04 14.88
N ASN A 5 -24.66 0.39 14.83
CA ASN A 5 -23.48 -0.49 14.88
C ASN A 5 -23.08 -0.95 16.29
N TYR A 6 -23.50 -0.22 17.32
CA TYR A 6 -23.24 -0.61 18.72
C TYR A 6 -24.37 -1.46 19.30
N LEU A 7 -25.42 -1.63 18.54
CA LEU A 7 -26.71 -2.17 18.93
C LEU A 7 -26.85 -3.66 18.89
N LEU A 8 -25.93 -4.35 18.23
CA LEU A 8 -25.99 -5.82 18.11
C LEU A 8 -25.59 -6.54 19.41
N VAL A 9 -25.22 -5.80 20.44
CA VAL A 9 -24.91 -6.38 21.76
C VAL A 9 -26.12 -6.34 22.71
N PHE A 10 -27.16 -5.50 22.41
CA PHE A 10 -28.28 -5.28 23.36
C PHE A 10 -29.62 -5.06 22.62
N GLU A 11 -30.70 -5.65 23.13
CA GLU A 11 -32.03 -5.70 22.49
C GLU A 11 -32.82 -4.37 22.45
N ASP A 12 -32.41 -3.33 23.18
CA ASP A 12 -33.14 -2.04 23.26
C ASP A 12 -32.43 -0.87 22.62
N ILE A 13 -32.83 -0.58 21.40
CA ILE A 13 -32.23 0.42 20.49
C ILE A 13 -32.27 1.85 21.03
N ASP A 14 -33.40 2.28 21.54
CA ASP A 14 -33.63 3.69 21.86
C ASP A 14 -32.93 4.15 23.15
N VAL A 15 -32.80 3.26 24.12
CA VAL A 15 -32.13 3.55 25.40
C VAL A 15 -30.61 3.72 25.18
N TRP A 16 -30.01 2.86 24.36
CA TRP A 16 -28.57 2.90 24.09
C TRP A 16 -28.14 4.06 23.22
N CYS A 17 -28.99 4.50 22.29
CA CYS A 17 -28.72 5.71 21.50
C CYS A 17 -28.72 6.98 22.34
N SER A 18 -29.52 7.06 23.41
CA SER A 18 -29.48 8.17 24.35
C SER A 18 -28.25 8.11 25.26
N LEU A 19 -27.92 6.93 25.78
CA LEU A 19 -26.74 6.68 26.59
C LEU A 19 -25.42 6.89 25.83
N ASP A 20 -25.38 6.55 24.51
CA ASP A 20 -24.20 6.75 23.67
C ASP A 20 -23.82 8.25 23.54
N LYS A 21 -24.80 9.13 23.53
CA LYS A 21 -24.54 10.59 23.48
C LYS A 21 -23.97 11.14 24.78
N ASP A 22 -24.40 10.59 25.92
CA ASP A 22 -24.00 11.07 27.23
C ASP A 22 -22.71 10.43 27.76
N LEU A 23 -22.43 9.17 27.38
CA LEU A 23 -21.31 8.40 27.89
C LEU A 23 -20.15 8.24 26.89
N ASP A 24 -20.24 8.81 25.67
CA ASP A 24 -19.23 8.65 24.62
C ASP A 24 -18.84 7.18 24.37
N MET A 25 -19.82 6.25 24.42
CA MET A 25 -19.63 4.81 24.24
C MET A 25 -18.90 4.44 22.94
N GLN A 26 -18.90 5.35 21.96
CA GLN A 26 -18.14 5.24 20.72
C GLN A 26 -16.62 5.10 20.94
N GLN A 27 -16.10 5.48 22.10
CA GLN A 27 -14.69 5.37 22.45
C GLN A 27 -14.31 3.98 22.97
N LEU A 28 -15.28 3.14 23.33
CA LEU A 28 -15.03 1.75 23.79
C LEU A 28 -14.47 0.87 22.68
N VAL A 29 -14.83 1.10 21.42
CA VAL A 29 -14.29 0.37 20.29
C VAL A 29 -13.05 1.08 19.77
N TYR A 30 -11.90 0.43 19.89
CA TYR A 30 -10.64 0.95 19.37
C TYR A 30 -10.63 0.88 17.84
N LEU A 31 -10.95 1.97 17.18
CA LEU A 31 -10.96 2.11 15.72
C LEU A 31 -9.61 2.54 15.13
N GLY A 32 -8.55 2.57 15.93
CA GLY A 32 -7.20 2.96 15.50
C GLY A 32 -6.87 4.45 15.66
N TRP A 33 -5.77 4.88 15.05
CA TRP A 33 -5.27 6.26 15.06
C TRP A 33 -6.28 7.23 14.44
N PRO A 34 -6.16 8.55 14.67
CA PRO A 34 -7.17 9.54 14.24
C PRO A 34 -7.56 9.45 12.75
N ILE A 35 -6.58 9.24 11.85
CA ILE A 35 -6.82 9.11 10.40
C ILE A 35 -7.54 7.78 10.11
N VAL A 36 -7.11 6.70 10.74
CA VAL A 36 -7.70 5.36 10.59
C VAL A 36 -9.13 5.34 11.15
N ARG A 37 -9.34 5.98 12.31
CA ARG A 37 -10.67 6.16 12.91
C ARG A 37 -11.61 6.92 11.98
N LEU A 38 -11.12 7.97 11.30
CA LEU A 38 -11.91 8.71 10.33
C LEU A 38 -12.39 7.81 9.17
N ILE A 39 -11.50 6.99 8.61
CA ILE A 39 -11.82 6.05 7.52
C ILE A 39 -12.85 5.03 8.01
N ASN A 40 -12.63 4.41 9.17
CA ASN A 40 -13.53 3.40 9.70
C ASN A 40 -14.90 4.00 10.05
N ARG A 41 -14.94 5.14 10.74
CA ARG A 41 -16.18 5.78 11.20
C ARG A 41 -17.04 6.32 10.06
N TRP A 42 -16.41 6.97 9.05
CA TRP A 42 -17.16 7.68 8.00
C TRP A 42 -17.38 6.84 6.74
N PHE A 43 -16.60 5.79 6.54
CA PHE A 43 -16.69 5.00 5.33
C PHE A 43 -16.94 3.51 5.63
N THR A 44 -16.03 2.84 6.34
CA THR A 44 -16.06 1.37 6.47
C THR A 44 -17.34 0.90 7.14
N ILE A 45 -17.73 1.50 8.28
CA ILE A 45 -18.91 1.13 9.06
C ILE A 45 -20.19 1.34 8.23
N TYR A 46 -20.36 2.52 7.60
CA TYR A 46 -21.56 2.80 6.80
C TYR A 46 -21.72 1.86 5.61
N VAL A 47 -20.62 1.60 4.90
CA VAL A 47 -20.66 0.69 3.74
C VAL A 47 -20.93 -0.74 4.19
N PHE A 48 -20.32 -1.17 5.28
CA PHE A 48 -20.51 -2.50 5.85
C PHE A 48 -21.97 -2.71 6.26
N ASP A 49 -22.57 -1.78 7.02
CA ASP A 49 -23.97 -1.84 7.42
C ASP A 49 -24.92 -1.83 6.24
N TRP A 50 -24.67 -0.96 5.28
CA TRP A 50 -25.48 -0.89 4.08
C TRP A 50 -25.48 -2.21 3.32
N LEU A 51 -24.34 -2.85 3.16
CA LEU A 51 -24.22 -4.15 2.50
C LEU A 51 -24.86 -5.27 3.30
N THR A 52 -24.76 -5.23 4.65
CA THR A 52 -25.37 -6.21 5.55
C THR A 52 -26.89 -6.18 5.47
N GLN A 53 -27.51 -4.99 5.34
CA GLN A 53 -28.96 -4.84 5.20
C GLN A 53 -29.54 -5.55 3.96
N TRP A 54 -28.73 -5.86 2.95
CA TRP A 54 -29.17 -6.58 1.76
C TRP A 54 -29.27 -8.10 1.98
N GLY A 55 -28.91 -8.59 3.19
CA GLY A 55 -29.01 -10.01 3.55
C GLY A 55 -27.96 -10.90 2.88
N PHE A 56 -26.85 -10.32 2.40
CA PHE A 56 -25.74 -11.09 1.87
C PHE A 56 -25.00 -11.83 2.98
N ASN A 57 -24.48 -13.03 2.68
CA ASN A 57 -23.52 -13.70 3.56
C ASN A 57 -22.31 -12.80 3.83
N MET A 58 -21.81 -12.80 5.07
CA MET A 58 -20.75 -11.87 5.50
C MET A 58 -19.45 -12.03 4.73
N GLY A 59 -19.12 -13.19 4.21
CA GLY A 59 -17.98 -13.38 3.31
C GLY A 59 -18.14 -12.63 1.98
N ILE A 60 -19.37 -12.58 1.44
CA ILE A 60 -19.68 -11.78 0.24
C ILE A 60 -19.58 -10.29 0.56
N VAL A 61 -20.04 -9.87 1.73
CA VAL A 61 -19.91 -8.48 2.19
C VAL A 61 -18.43 -8.06 2.24
N LEU A 62 -17.54 -8.91 2.77
CA LEU A 62 -16.08 -8.67 2.77
C LEU A 62 -15.50 -8.55 1.36
N ILE A 63 -15.96 -9.34 0.40
CA ILE A 63 -15.54 -9.22 -1.00
C ILE A 63 -16.03 -7.89 -1.59
N LEU A 64 -17.30 -7.54 -1.40
CA LEU A 64 -17.90 -6.33 -1.94
C LEU A 64 -17.26 -5.06 -1.39
N ILE A 65 -17.00 -5.00 -0.08
CA ILE A 65 -16.32 -3.84 0.53
C ILE A 65 -14.88 -3.73 0.00
N THR A 66 -14.21 -4.87 -0.21
CA THR A 66 -12.87 -4.90 -0.81
C THR A 66 -12.90 -4.35 -2.24
N MET A 67 -13.85 -4.78 -3.06
CA MET A 67 -14.03 -4.29 -4.44
C MET A 67 -14.30 -2.78 -4.44
N LEU A 68 -15.17 -2.30 -3.57
CA LEU A 68 -15.49 -0.87 -3.46
C LEU A 68 -14.27 -0.04 -3.07
N LEU A 69 -13.51 -0.48 -2.06
CA LEU A 69 -12.27 0.17 -1.66
C LEU A 69 -11.25 0.22 -2.82
N LYS A 70 -11.12 -0.89 -3.57
CA LYS A 70 -10.25 -0.94 -4.75
C LYS A 70 -10.74 -0.04 -5.88
N ALA A 71 -12.04 0.07 -6.10
CA ALA A 71 -12.63 0.97 -7.09
C ALA A 71 -12.36 2.44 -6.75
N ILE A 72 -12.51 2.83 -5.49
CA ILE A 72 -12.23 4.19 -5.02
C ILE A 72 -10.74 4.53 -5.13
N THR A 73 -9.86 3.58 -4.79
CA THR A 73 -8.40 3.80 -4.86
C THR A 73 -7.84 3.64 -6.27
N TYR A 74 -8.57 3.03 -7.20
CA TYR A 74 -8.12 2.74 -8.57
C TYR A 74 -7.52 3.95 -9.30
N PRO A 75 -8.16 5.15 -9.35
CA PRO A 75 -7.61 6.30 -10.07
C PRO A 75 -6.23 6.73 -9.52
N LEU A 76 -6.02 6.63 -8.19
CA LEU A 76 -4.74 6.93 -7.57
C LEU A 76 -3.69 5.86 -7.89
N VAL A 77 -4.08 4.59 -7.81
CA VAL A 77 -3.22 3.44 -8.16
C VAL A 77 -2.80 3.51 -9.63
N LYS A 78 -3.74 3.83 -10.54
CA LYS A 78 -3.45 4.03 -11.97
C LYS A 78 -2.46 5.16 -12.19
N LYS A 79 -2.64 6.32 -11.53
CA LYS A 79 -1.73 7.47 -11.63
C LYS A 79 -0.33 7.13 -11.15
N SER A 80 -0.23 6.40 -10.05
CA SER A 80 1.05 5.94 -9.52
C SER A 80 1.71 4.89 -10.43
N TYR A 81 0.95 3.91 -10.91
CA TYR A 81 1.44 2.93 -11.89
C TYR A 81 2.00 3.61 -13.14
N MET A 82 1.29 4.63 -13.68
CA MET A 82 1.78 5.38 -14.83
C MET A 82 3.07 6.14 -14.54
N SER A 83 3.25 6.66 -13.32
CA SER A 83 4.52 7.28 -12.91
C SER A 83 5.66 6.25 -12.89
N SER A 84 5.40 5.08 -12.35
CA SER A 84 6.34 3.95 -12.35
C SER A 84 6.69 3.46 -13.76
N ALA A 85 5.68 3.37 -14.63
CA ALA A 85 5.89 2.98 -16.03
C ALA A 85 6.77 3.99 -16.80
N LYS A 86 6.59 5.31 -16.53
CA LYS A 86 7.45 6.36 -17.11
C LYS A 86 8.91 6.20 -16.68
N MET A 87 9.17 5.89 -15.41
CA MET A 87 10.53 5.65 -14.93
C MET A 87 11.15 4.42 -15.59
N ARG A 88 10.37 3.32 -15.74
CA ARG A 88 10.81 2.10 -16.42
C ARG A 88 11.24 2.38 -17.87
N VAL A 89 10.44 3.11 -18.60
CA VAL A 89 10.71 3.44 -20.03
C VAL A 89 11.92 4.35 -20.19
N LEU A 90 12.22 5.21 -19.19
CA LEU A 90 13.40 6.08 -19.19
C LEU A 90 14.69 5.38 -18.76
N LYS A 91 14.61 4.17 -18.20
CA LYS A 91 15.76 3.44 -17.68
C LYS A 91 16.96 3.37 -18.65
N PRO A 92 16.81 2.98 -19.94
CA PRO A 92 17.95 2.92 -20.84
C PRO A 92 18.67 4.27 -21.02
N LYS A 93 17.91 5.37 -21.06
CA LYS A 93 18.49 6.73 -21.15
C LYS A 93 19.18 7.17 -19.85
N LEU A 94 18.65 6.72 -18.71
CA LEU A 94 19.28 6.91 -17.39
C LEU A 94 20.58 6.13 -17.27
N ASP A 95 20.60 4.88 -17.74
CA ASP A 95 21.80 4.04 -17.74
C ASP A 95 22.90 4.66 -18.62
N GLU A 96 22.56 5.22 -19.79
CA GLU A 96 23.50 5.92 -20.65
C GLU A 96 24.05 7.18 -19.98
N ALA A 97 23.19 8.03 -19.43
CA ALA A 97 23.59 9.28 -18.78
C ALA A 97 24.44 9.06 -17.52
N THR A 98 24.29 7.92 -16.88
CA THR A 98 24.99 7.59 -15.62
C THR A 98 26.21 6.68 -15.80
N LYS A 99 26.51 6.21 -17.03
CA LYS A 99 27.68 5.36 -17.32
C LYS A 99 29.02 5.97 -16.90
N GLN A 100 29.15 7.30 -16.95
CA GLN A 100 30.35 8.02 -16.57
C GLN A 100 30.61 8.03 -15.07
N TYR A 101 29.58 7.74 -14.22
CA TYR A 101 29.68 7.76 -12.77
C TYR A 101 29.71 6.34 -12.22
N ASN A 102 30.83 5.62 -12.37
CA ASN A 102 30.95 4.22 -11.96
C ASN A 102 31.68 4.02 -10.62
N LYS A 103 32.33 5.05 -10.10
CA LYS A 103 33.06 4.96 -8.83
C LYS A 103 32.12 5.14 -7.64
N PRO A 104 32.37 4.49 -6.49
CA PRO A 104 31.58 4.69 -5.27
C PRO A 104 31.54 6.14 -4.80
N GLU A 105 32.62 6.90 -5.05
CA GLU A 105 32.76 8.31 -4.71
C GLU A 105 31.79 9.21 -5.51
N ASP A 106 31.42 8.80 -6.72
CA ASP A 106 30.52 9.54 -7.62
C ASP A 106 29.04 9.26 -7.37
N ALA A 107 28.69 8.48 -6.34
CA ALA A 107 27.30 8.10 -6.05
C ALA A 107 26.35 9.29 -5.94
N MET A 108 26.81 10.38 -5.32
CA MET A 108 26.03 11.61 -5.16
C MET A 108 25.84 12.34 -6.50
N MET A 109 26.87 12.40 -7.35
CA MET A 109 26.79 12.98 -8.69
C MET A 109 25.89 12.15 -9.60
N LYS A 110 25.96 10.83 -9.50
CA LYS A 110 25.06 9.91 -10.19
C LYS A 110 23.60 10.15 -9.83
N GLN A 111 23.28 10.27 -8.55
CA GLN A 111 21.94 10.57 -8.07
C GLN A 111 21.45 11.93 -8.55
N GLN A 112 22.31 12.93 -8.55
CA GLN A 112 21.99 14.29 -9.04
C GLN A 112 21.71 14.29 -10.56
N ALA A 113 22.51 13.59 -11.35
CA ALA A 113 22.31 13.44 -12.79
C ALA A 113 20.96 12.72 -13.10
N MET A 114 20.63 11.67 -12.33
CA MET A 114 19.33 11.00 -12.44
C MET A 114 18.16 11.95 -12.13
N MET A 115 18.26 12.73 -11.05
CA MET A 115 17.23 13.68 -10.67
C MET A 115 17.04 14.79 -11.71
N GLN A 116 18.13 15.30 -12.28
CA GLN A 116 18.08 16.27 -13.37
C GLN A 116 17.38 15.69 -14.60
N LEU A 117 17.70 14.45 -14.98
CA LEU A 117 17.08 13.80 -16.11
C LEU A 117 15.57 13.57 -15.88
N TYR A 118 15.17 13.09 -14.70
CA TYR A 118 13.76 12.97 -14.35
C TYR A 118 13.02 14.32 -14.42
N SER A 119 13.65 15.38 -13.93
CA SER A 119 13.09 16.74 -14.01
C SER A 119 12.92 17.21 -15.47
N GLN A 120 13.90 16.95 -16.34
CA GLN A 120 13.84 17.31 -17.77
C GLN A 120 12.69 16.59 -18.50
N TYR A 121 12.45 15.32 -18.17
CA TYR A 121 11.33 14.54 -18.72
C TYR A 121 10.00 14.79 -17.98
N GLY A 122 9.99 15.60 -16.91
CA GLY A 122 8.80 15.89 -16.10
C GLY A 122 8.25 14.66 -15.39
N VAL A 123 9.12 13.75 -14.95
CA VAL A 123 8.78 12.54 -14.21
C VAL A 123 9.15 12.70 -12.74
N SER A 124 8.23 12.34 -11.83
CA SER A 124 8.50 12.38 -10.40
C SER A 124 8.87 10.99 -9.88
N PRO A 125 10.04 10.82 -9.24
CA PRO A 125 10.45 9.54 -8.65
C PRO A 125 9.56 9.13 -7.46
N LEU A 126 8.91 10.09 -6.80
CA LEU A 126 7.99 9.82 -5.67
C LEU A 126 6.67 9.17 -6.11
N GLY A 127 6.33 9.24 -7.41
CA GLY A 127 5.11 8.63 -7.91
C GLY A 127 5.06 7.11 -7.75
N GLY A 128 6.20 6.44 -7.70
CA GLY A 128 6.29 4.98 -7.55
C GLY A 128 5.94 4.46 -6.15
N CYS A 129 6.16 5.24 -5.08
CA CYS A 129 5.84 4.84 -3.70
C CYS A 129 4.44 5.26 -3.24
N LEU A 130 3.71 6.05 -4.04
CA LEU A 130 2.39 6.56 -3.71
C LEU A 130 1.36 5.45 -3.40
N PRO A 131 1.33 4.27 -4.09
CA PRO A 131 0.41 3.20 -3.74
C PRO A 131 0.58 2.71 -2.31
N MET A 132 1.83 2.57 -1.87
CA MET A 132 2.14 2.11 -0.51
C MET A 132 1.62 3.09 0.54
N LEU A 133 1.82 4.40 0.32
CA LEU A 133 1.35 5.44 1.24
C LEU A 133 -0.18 5.49 1.36
N ILE A 134 -0.91 5.20 0.27
CA ILE A 134 -2.37 5.18 0.27
C ILE A 134 -2.89 3.87 0.87
N GLN A 135 -2.22 2.76 0.58
CA GLN A 135 -2.64 1.43 1.02
C GLN A 135 -2.48 1.24 2.52
N MET A 136 -1.45 1.84 3.16
CA MET A 136 -1.16 1.68 4.59
C MET A 136 -2.32 2.10 5.51
N PRO A 137 -2.92 3.30 5.37
CA PRO A 137 -4.06 3.69 6.21
C PRO A 137 -5.27 2.75 6.06
N ILE A 138 -5.53 2.28 4.82
CA ILE A 138 -6.64 1.36 4.53
C ILE A 138 -6.35 -0.01 5.17
N TRP A 139 -5.11 -0.49 5.07
CA TRP A 139 -4.70 -1.77 5.66
C TRP A 139 -4.87 -1.75 7.18
N VAL A 140 -4.40 -0.70 7.85
CA VAL A 140 -4.55 -0.53 9.30
C VAL A 140 -6.02 -0.33 9.68
N ALA A 141 -6.82 0.36 8.86
CA ALA A 141 -8.24 0.54 9.11
C ALA A 141 -8.98 -0.79 9.15
N MET A 142 -8.75 -1.67 8.18
CA MET A 142 -9.38 -2.99 8.12
C MET A 142 -8.84 -3.95 9.18
N PHE A 143 -7.56 -3.82 9.54
CA PHE A 143 -6.97 -4.57 10.65
C PHE A 143 -7.66 -4.28 11.99
N ASN A 144 -8.07 -3.02 12.21
CA ASN A 144 -8.81 -2.65 13.41
C ASN A 144 -10.32 -2.91 13.27
N PHE A 145 -10.88 -2.88 12.06
CA PHE A 145 -12.31 -3.03 11.85
C PHE A 145 -12.77 -4.48 11.87
N VAL A 146 -12.17 -5.35 11.06
CA VAL A 146 -12.65 -6.72 10.83
C VAL A 146 -12.70 -7.57 12.10
N PRO A 147 -11.67 -7.60 12.99
CA PRO A 147 -11.75 -8.38 14.22
C PRO A 147 -12.78 -7.86 15.22
N ASN A 148 -13.15 -6.58 15.12
CA ASN A 148 -14.13 -5.94 16.00
C ASN A 148 -15.55 -5.93 15.42
N ALA A 149 -15.75 -6.42 14.19
CA ALA A 149 -17.05 -6.51 13.56
C ALA A 149 -17.84 -7.72 14.11
N ILE A 150 -18.76 -7.46 15.02
CA ILE A 150 -19.56 -8.51 15.70
C ILE A 150 -20.42 -9.31 14.72
N GLN A 151 -20.80 -8.70 13.58
CA GLN A 151 -21.60 -9.32 12.53
C GLN A 151 -20.90 -10.52 11.85
N LEU A 152 -19.58 -10.64 12.01
CA LEU A 152 -18.81 -11.77 11.48
C LEU A 152 -18.84 -12.99 12.39
N ARG A 153 -19.32 -12.83 13.63
CA ARG A 153 -19.30 -13.88 14.64
C ARG A 153 -20.34 -14.96 14.34
N GLY A 154 -19.87 -16.20 14.27
CA GLY A 154 -20.71 -17.35 13.95
C GLY A 154 -21.13 -17.44 12.47
N GLU A 155 -20.66 -16.51 11.63
CA GLU A 155 -20.94 -16.52 10.19
C GLU A 155 -19.95 -17.40 9.44
N SER A 156 -20.48 -18.35 8.67
CA SER A 156 -19.68 -19.27 7.86
C SER A 156 -19.57 -18.77 6.41
N PHE A 157 -18.42 -19.03 5.77
CA PHE A 157 -18.23 -18.71 4.37
C PHE A 157 -17.24 -19.66 3.69
N LEU A 158 -17.64 -20.28 2.58
CA LEU A 158 -16.86 -21.29 1.85
C LEU A 158 -16.44 -22.45 2.77
N TRP A 159 -15.16 -22.59 3.06
CA TRP A 159 -14.60 -23.60 3.97
C TRP A 159 -14.44 -23.08 5.41
N ILE A 160 -14.67 -21.78 5.64
CA ILE A 160 -14.52 -21.15 6.96
C ILE A 160 -15.78 -21.37 7.76
N GLY A 161 -15.67 -22.02 8.92
CA GLY A 161 -16.80 -22.28 9.81
C GLY A 161 -17.27 -21.04 10.56
N ASP A 162 -16.33 -20.16 10.95
CA ASP A 162 -16.62 -18.90 11.63
C ASP A 162 -15.58 -17.84 11.17
N LEU A 163 -16.06 -16.73 10.61
CA LEU A 163 -15.22 -15.63 10.13
C LEU A 163 -14.55 -14.84 11.26
N SER A 164 -15.03 -14.96 12.49
CA SER A 164 -14.48 -14.24 13.66
C SER A 164 -13.34 -14.96 14.35
N THR A 165 -13.16 -16.27 14.09
CA THR A 165 -12.12 -17.11 14.66
C THR A 165 -11.13 -17.57 13.59
N TYR A 166 -10.06 -18.29 13.99
CA TYR A 166 -9.16 -18.92 13.03
C TYR A 166 -9.81 -20.16 12.39
N ASP A 167 -9.35 -20.55 11.20
CA ASP A 167 -9.82 -21.72 10.45
C ASP A 167 -8.73 -22.81 10.40
N PRO A 168 -8.70 -23.76 11.35
CA PRO A 168 -7.64 -24.74 11.40
C PRO A 168 -7.82 -25.81 10.31
N ILE A 169 -6.75 -26.06 9.53
CA ILE A 169 -6.66 -27.28 8.69
C ILE A 169 -6.16 -28.45 9.52
N ILE A 170 -5.16 -28.18 10.37
CA ILE A 170 -4.48 -29.16 11.21
C ILE A 170 -4.36 -28.57 12.61
N GLU A 171 -4.78 -29.34 13.59
CA GLU A 171 -4.57 -29.07 15.01
C GLU A 171 -3.72 -30.20 15.59
N TRP A 172 -2.61 -29.85 16.25
CA TRP A 172 -1.69 -30.83 16.84
C TRP A 172 -1.73 -30.86 18.37
N GLY A 173 -2.58 -30.05 19.01
CA GLY A 173 -2.88 -30.09 20.44
C GLY A 173 -1.73 -29.69 21.38
N THR A 174 -0.56 -29.34 20.85
CA THR A 174 0.58 -28.85 21.61
C THR A 174 1.01 -27.49 21.07
N ASN A 175 1.17 -26.53 21.95
CA ASN A 175 1.56 -25.19 21.52
C ASN A 175 3.04 -25.18 21.10
N ILE A 176 3.30 -25.06 19.79
CA ILE A 176 4.64 -24.93 19.23
C ILE A 176 5.01 -23.45 19.25
N TRP A 177 6.16 -23.13 19.83
CA TRP A 177 6.66 -21.76 19.89
C TRP A 177 6.67 -21.12 18.50
N LEU A 178 6.06 -19.99 18.33
CA LEU A 178 5.85 -19.18 17.11
C LEU A 178 4.67 -19.62 16.21
N ILE A 179 4.26 -20.90 16.15
CA ILE A 179 3.24 -21.39 15.22
C ILE A 179 1.89 -21.56 15.93
N GLY A 180 1.92 -21.73 17.27
CA GLY A 180 0.71 -22.06 18.04
C GLY A 180 0.40 -23.54 18.01
N ASP A 181 -0.87 -23.89 18.17
CA ASP A 181 -1.40 -25.26 18.22
C ASP A 181 -2.11 -25.69 16.93
N HIS A 182 -2.22 -24.80 15.95
CA HIS A 182 -2.95 -25.01 14.71
C HIS A 182 -2.29 -24.35 13.51
N LEU A 183 -2.78 -24.71 12.32
CA LEU A 183 -2.41 -24.14 11.03
C LEU A 183 -3.67 -23.64 10.32
N SER A 184 -3.76 -22.34 10.10
CA SER A 184 -4.90 -21.69 9.44
C SER A 184 -4.77 -21.69 7.92
N LEU A 185 -5.83 -22.19 7.21
CA LEU A 185 -5.87 -22.19 5.74
C LEU A 185 -5.90 -20.80 5.15
N THR A 186 -6.73 -19.94 5.71
CA THR A 186 -6.86 -18.55 5.23
C THR A 186 -5.56 -17.79 5.40
N CYS A 187 -4.81 -18.05 6.48
CA CYS A 187 -3.48 -17.46 6.69
C CYS A 187 -2.48 -17.93 5.62
N ILE A 188 -2.47 -19.23 5.28
CA ILE A 188 -1.62 -19.78 4.20
C ILE A 188 -1.96 -19.10 2.88
N LEU A 189 -3.25 -19.04 2.52
CA LEU A 189 -3.70 -18.42 1.27
C LEU A 189 -3.31 -16.93 1.20
N PHE A 190 -3.46 -16.21 2.31
CA PHE A 190 -3.00 -14.83 2.42
C PHE A 190 -1.49 -14.72 2.21
N CYS A 191 -0.68 -15.57 2.85
CA CYS A 191 0.78 -15.55 2.70
C CYS A 191 1.23 -15.88 1.27
N VAL A 192 0.62 -16.88 0.64
CA VAL A 192 0.89 -17.24 -0.78
C VAL A 192 0.53 -16.06 -1.69
N ALA A 193 -0.64 -15.45 -1.52
CA ALA A 193 -1.04 -14.27 -2.29
C ALA A 193 -0.08 -13.09 -2.06
N ASN A 194 0.40 -12.90 -0.83
CA ASN A 194 1.37 -11.86 -0.49
C ASN A 194 2.72 -12.09 -1.18
N ILE A 195 3.21 -13.32 -1.19
CA ILE A 195 4.46 -13.69 -1.91
C ILE A 195 4.30 -13.42 -3.41
N LEU A 196 3.20 -13.86 -4.02
CA LEU A 196 2.95 -13.66 -5.46
C LEU A 196 2.86 -12.17 -5.79
N TYR A 197 2.12 -11.40 -4.99
CA TYR A 197 2.01 -9.94 -5.16
C TYR A 197 3.36 -9.25 -4.98
N SER A 198 4.16 -9.66 -3.98
CA SER A 198 5.50 -9.13 -3.72
C SER A 198 6.45 -9.39 -4.91
N ILE A 199 6.41 -10.60 -5.50
CA ILE A 199 7.21 -10.93 -6.70
C ILE A 199 6.81 -10.03 -7.88
N MET A 200 5.50 -9.82 -8.10
CA MET A 200 5.01 -8.93 -9.17
C MET A 200 5.45 -7.48 -8.95
N SER A 201 5.32 -6.99 -7.72
CA SER A 201 5.71 -5.64 -7.31
C SER A 201 7.22 -5.41 -7.43
N MET A 202 8.03 -6.39 -7.01
CA MET A 202 9.50 -6.32 -7.13
C MET A 202 9.96 -6.28 -8.58
N ARG A 203 9.37 -7.07 -9.47
CA ARG A 203 9.69 -7.01 -10.91
C ARG A 203 9.47 -5.60 -11.45
N GLN A 204 8.36 -4.97 -11.06
CA GLN A 204 8.06 -3.60 -11.46
C GLN A 204 9.06 -2.58 -10.89
N GLN A 205 9.52 -2.76 -9.66
CA GLN A 205 10.49 -1.86 -9.01
C GLN A 205 11.91 -2.03 -9.57
N LYS A 206 12.34 -3.25 -9.86
CA LYS A 206 13.64 -3.53 -10.50
C LYS A 206 13.80 -2.83 -11.84
N ASP A 207 12.70 -2.75 -12.60
CA ASP A 207 12.69 -2.07 -13.89
C ASP A 207 12.85 -0.53 -13.77
N GLN A 208 12.75 0.03 -12.57
CA GLN A 208 12.79 1.48 -12.33
C GLN A 208 14.15 1.94 -11.77
N MET A 209 14.96 1.05 -11.24
CA MET A 209 16.17 1.41 -10.51
C MET A 209 17.44 1.23 -11.32
N VAL A 210 18.37 2.16 -11.11
CA VAL A 210 19.65 2.25 -11.82
C VAL A 210 20.80 2.38 -10.80
N GLY A 211 21.89 1.65 -11.03
CA GLY A 211 23.16 1.84 -10.31
C GLY A 211 23.15 1.36 -8.86
N GLN A 212 23.76 2.15 -7.96
CA GLN A 212 23.98 1.80 -6.56
C GLN A 212 22.69 1.58 -5.75
N GLN A 213 21.56 2.15 -6.18
CA GLN A 213 20.24 1.82 -5.63
C GLN A 213 19.89 0.33 -5.82
N ALA A 214 20.49 -0.35 -6.79
CA ALA A 214 20.32 -1.78 -7.01
C ALA A 214 20.92 -2.64 -5.87
N GLU A 215 21.95 -2.18 -5.15
CA GLU A 215 22.50 -2.87 -3.99
C GLU A 215 21.63 -2.70 -2.74
N GLN A 216 21.13 -1.48 -2.50
CA GLN A 216 20.14 -1.25 -1.44
C GLN A 216 18.87 -2.06 -1.69
N MET A 217 18.52 -2.31 -2.96
CA MET A 217 17.42 -3.17 -3.35
C MET A 217 17.59 -4.63 -2.95
N LYS A 218 18.81 -5.17 -2.95
CA LYS A 218 19.03 -6.56 -2.52
C LYS A 218 18.60 -6.75 -1.07
N MET A 219 18.96 -5.81 -0.19
CA MET A 219 18.54 -5.85 1.22
C MET A 219 17.02 -5.68 1.36
N MET A 220 16.41 -4.76 0.59
CA MET A 220 14.97 -4.55 0.57
C MET A 220 14.23 -5.76 -0.01
N GLN A 221 14.79 -6.45 -1.02
CA GLN A 221 14.26 -7.70 -1.56
C GLN A 221 14.23 -8.80 -0.50
N TRP A 222 15.31 -8.95 0.27
CA TRP A 222 15.38 -9.91 1.36
C TRP A 222 14.29 -9.66 2.40
N MET A 223 14.11 -8.39 2.78
CA MET A 223 13.04 -7.99 3.69
C MET A 223 11.64 -8.29 3.13
N MET A 224 11.42 -8.07 1.82
CA MET A 224 10.14 -8.37 1.18
C MET A 224 9.82 -9.87 1.10
N TYR A 225 10.82 -10.75 1.07
CA TYR A 225 10.61 -12.20 1.17
C TYR A 225 10.43 -12.67 2.62
N LEU A 226 11.10 -12.03 3.56
CA LEU A 226 10.98 -12.35 4.98
C LEU A 226 9.62 -11.91 5.56
N MET A 227 9.08 -10.78 5.06
CA MET A 227 7.85 -10.18 5.56
C MET A 227 6.62 -11.12 5.49
N PRO A 228 6.34 -11.86 4.40
CA PRO A 228 5.24 -12.84 4.37
C PRO A 228 5.41 -13.97 5.39
N VAL A 229 6.65 -14.38 5.66
CA VAL A 229 6.94 -15.40 6.68
C VAL A 229 6.66 -14.87 8.07
N MET A 230 7.05 -13.62 8.36
CA MET A 230 6.71 -12.96 9.62
C MET A 230 5.17 -12.77 9.76
N PHE A 231 4.50 -12.41 8.68
CA PHE A 231 3.05 -12.29 8.68
C PHE A 231 2.36 -13.63 8.94
N PHE A 232 2.90 -14.74 8.45
CA PHE A 232 2.36 -16.07 8.75
C PHE A 232 2.31 -16.29 10.27
N PHE A 233 3.40 -16.09 10.98
CA PHE A 233 3.44 -16.27 12.45
C PHE A 233 2.54 -15.28 13.19
N MET A 234 2.37 -14.07 12.65
CA MET A 234 1.53 -13.07 13.30
C MET A 234 0.03 -13.31 13.04
N PHE A 235 -0.34 -13.75 11.83
CA PHE A 235 -1.74 -13.84 11.41
C PHE A 235 -2.36 -15.24 11.55
N ASN A 236 -1.57 -16.26 11.91
CA ASN A 236 -2.07 -17.61 12.08
C ASN A 236 -3.19 -17.71 13.12
N ASP A 237 -3.06 -16.98 14.23
CA ASP A 237 -4.04 -16.96 15.34
C ASP A 237 -5.14 -15.88 15.15
N TYR A 238 -5.11 -15.14 14.04
CA TYR A 238 -6.09 -14.10 13.78
C TYR A 238 -7.34 -14.63 13.09
N ALA A 239 -8.43 -13.84 13.21
CA ALA A 239 -9.72 -14.15 12.61
C ALA A 239 -9.60 -14.48 11.10
N ALA A 240 -10.23 -15.57 10.69
CA ALA A 240 -10.23 -16.04 9.31
C ALA A 240 -10.82 -14.99 8.35
N GLY A 241 -11.81 -14.21 8.78
CA GLY A 241 -12.37 -13.10 8.01
C GLY A 241 -11.36 -12.02 7.70
N LEU A 242 -10.41 -11.72 8.62
CA LEU A 242 -9.33 -10.75 8.38
C LEU A 242 -8.33 -11.29 7.34
N ASN A 243 -7.90 -12.52 7.50
CA ASN A 243 -7.00 -13.19 6.56
C ASN A 243 -7.63 -13.30 5.17
N PHE A 244 -8.91 -13.65 5.11
CA PHE A 244 -9.69 -13.72 3.89
C PHE A 244 -9.81 -12.34 3.21
N TYR A 245 -10.10 -11.28 3.95
CA TYR A 245 -10.11 -9.92 3.42
C TYR A 245 -8.76 -9.55 2.79
N TYR A 246 -7.64 -9.81 3.46
CA TYR A 246 -6.32 -9.51 2.92
C TYR A 246 -5.98 -10.35 1.70
N PHE A 247 -6.34 -11.64 1.70
CA PHE A 247 -6.19 -12.52 0.54
C PHE A 247 -6.91 -11.92 -0.68
N VAL A 248 -8.20 -11.60 -0.54
CA VAL A 248 -9.03 -11.02 -1.61
C VAL A 248 -8.49 -9.66 -2.04
N SER A 249 -8.06 -8.82 -1.10
CA SER A 249 -7.48 -7.50 -1.38
C SER A 249 -6.20 -7.59 -2.20
N LEU A 250 -5.32 -8.54 -1.91
CA LEU A 250 -4.09 -8.80 -2.66
C LEU A 250 -4.39 -9.34 -4.06
N PHE A 251 -5.36 -10.26 -4.15
CA PHE A 251 -5.82 -10.80 -5.43
C PHE A 251 -6.31 -9.69 -6.38
N PHE A 252 -7.20 -8.81 -5.91
CA PHE A 252 -7.66 -7.66 -6.70
C PHE A 252 -6.51 -6.69 -7.03
N SER A 253 -5.58 -6.46 -6.11
CA SER A 253 -4.40 -5.62 -6.38
C SER A 253 -3.52 -6.21 -7.48
N ALA A 254 -3.29 -7.52 -7.44
CA ALA A 254 -2.54 -8.23 -8.48
C ALA A 254 -3.24 -8.18 -9.84
N ALA A 255 -4.57 -8.38 -9.86
CA ALA A 255 -5.39 -8.27 -11.05
C ALA A 255 -5.34 -6.88 -11.67
N ILE A 256 -5.51 -5.83 -10.86
CA ILE A 256 -5.41 -4.43 -11.30
C ILE A 256 -4.03 -4.15 -11.88
N MET A 257 -2.96 -4.58 -11.21
CA MET A 257 -1.59 -4.39 -11.68
C MET A 257 -1.34 -5.12 -13.01
N TRP A 258 -1.84 -6.35 -13.14
CA TRP A 258 -1.75 -7.12 -14.38
C TRP A 258 -2.48 -6.44 -15.54
N VAL A 259 -3.72 -5.96 -15.32
CA VAL A 259 -4.50 -5.22 -16.32
C VAL A 259 -3.78 -3.94 -16.72
N LEU A 260 -3.29 -3.15 -15.77
CA LEU A 260 -2.56 -1.92 -16.05
C LEU A 260 -1.28 -2.20 -16.86
N ARG A 261 -0.57 -3.29 -16.55
CA ARG A 261 0.62 -3.68 -17.30
C ARG A 261 0.30 -4.08 -18.74
N LYS A 262 -0.78 -4.82 -18.96
CA LYS A 262 -1.22 -5.26 -20.30
C LYS A 262 -1.73 -4.09 -21.15
N THR A 263 -2.40 -3.12 -20.52
CA THR A 263 -2.99 -1.97 -21.23
C THR A 263 -1.98 -0.83 -21.49
N THR A 264 -0.83 -0.83 -20.80
CA THR A 264 0.17 0.24 -20.94
C THR A 264 1.11 -0.07 -22.12
N ASN A 265 1.12 0.79 -23.13
CA ASN A 265 2.03 0.69 -24.26
C ASN A 265 3.30 1.53 -23.99
N ASP A 266 4.42 0.84 -23.75
CA ASP A 266 5.71 1.47 -23.42
C ASP A 266 6.25 2.35 -24.56
N ALA A 267 6.03 1.98 -25.82
CA ALA A 267 6.48 2.78 -26.97
C ALA A 267 5.73 4.12 -27.09
N LYS A 268 4.39 4.10 -26.90
CA LYS A 268 3.59 5.35 -26.86
C LYS A 268 4.01 6.23 -25.69
N LEU A 269 4.29 5.61 -24.54
CA LEU A 269 4.70 6.34 -23.34
C LEU A 269 6.06 7.01 -23.54
N LEU A 270 7.01 6.34 -24.20
CA LEU A 270 8.31 6.91 -24.55
C LEU A 270 8.16 8.11 -25.49
N ALA A 271 7.35 7.99 -26.56
CA ALA A 271 7.10 9.07 -27.50
C ALA A 271 6.51 10.33 -26.80
N ILE A 272 5.57 10.14 -25.87
CA ILE A 272 5.01 11.26 -25.08
C ILE A 272 6.08 11.92 -24.20
N LEU A 273 6.98 11.13 -23.60
CA LEU A 273 8.06 11.66 -22.79
C LEU A 273 9.10 12.41 -23.60
N GLU A 274 9.41 11.95 -24.80
CA GLU A 274 10.31 12.64 -25.73
C GLU A 274 9.74 13.97 -26.23
N ALA A 275 8.44 13.99 -26.55
CA ALA A 275 7.76 15.23 -26.90
C ALA A 275 7.82 16.26 -25.75
N LYS A 276 7.56 15.82 -24.50
CA LYS A 276 7.70 16.67 -23.31
C LYS A 276 9.14 17.14 -23.07
N TYR A 277 10.12 16.28 -23.30
CA TYR A 277 11.53 16.65 -23.18
C TYR A 277 11.88 17.78 -24.15
N LYS A 278 11.46 17.69 -25.42
CA LYS A 278 11.64 18.74 -26.43
C LYS A 278 10.95 20.05 -26.02
N GLU A 279 9.71 19.98 -25.51
CA GLU A 279 8.97 21.13 -25.00
C GLU A 279 9.66 21.79 -23.79
N ASN A 280 10.12 21.01 -22.84
CA ASN A 280 10.81 21.52 -21.65
C ASN A 280 12.18 22.13 -22.00
N LYS A 281 12.88 21.60 -22.99
CA LYS A 281 14.16 22.15 -23.50
C LYS A 281 13.95 23.48 -24.17
N SER A 282 12.83 23.69 -24.86
CA SER A 282 12.49 24.98 -25.53
C SER A 282 11.98 26.04 -24.55
N ASN A 283 11.46 25.66 -23.35
CA ASN A 283 10.90 26.58 -22.35
C ASN A 283 11.44 26.32 -20.92
N PRO A 284 12.65 26.80 -20.60
CA PRO A 284 13.30 26.54 -19.30
C PRO A 284 12.56 27.14 -18.10
N LYS A 285 11.70 28.14 -18.27
CA LYS A 285 10.88 28.72 -17.17
C LYS A 285 9.81 27.76 -16.62
N LYS A 286 9.34 26.81 -17.42
CA LYS A 286 8.35 25.81 -17.00
C LYS A 286 8.96 24.68 -16.15
N GLN A 287 10.29 24.56 -16.20
CA GLN A 287 11.06 23.54 -15.47
C GLN A 287 11.18 23.83 -13.97
N GLN A 288 11.01 25.10 -13.56
CA GLN A 288 11.20 25.55 -12.17
C GLN A 288 9.96 25.40 -11.27
N SER A 289 8.81 25.01 -11.79
CA SER A 289 7.55 24.92 -11.01
C SER A 289 7.18 23.49 -10.61
N GLY A 290 7.97 22.86 -9.75
CA GLY A 290 7.62 21.52 -9.28
C GLY A 290 8.39 21.09 -8.04
N MET A 291 7.97 19.98 -7.43
CA MET A 291 8.61 19.39 -6.23
C MET A 291 10.09 19.06 -6.50
N ALA A 292 10.46 18.71 -7.74
CA ALA A 292 11.84 18.50 -8.16
C ALA A 292 12.69 19.79 -8.07
N ALA A 293 12.12 20.94 -8.39
CA ALA A 293 12.79 22.24 -8.25
C ALA A 293 13.00 22.64 -6.78
N ARG A 294 12.02 22.33 -5.91
CA ARG A 294 12.17 22.52 -4.45
C ARG A 294 13.25 21.62 -3.88
N LEU A 295 13.31 20.35 -4.29
CA LEU A 295 14.37 19.42 -3.89
C LEU A 295 15.75 19.88 -4.39
N ALA A 296 15.87 20.35 -5.65
CA ALA A 296 17.11 20.89 -6.19
C ALA A 296 17.54 22.18 -5.45
N ALA A 297 16.59 23.04 -5.07
CA ALA A 297 16.88 24.22 -4.27
C ALA A 297 17.35 23.85 -2.85
N MET A 298 16.73 22.87 -2.20
CA MET A 298 17.17 22.36 -0.89
C MET A 298 18.56 21.72 -0.95
N GLN A 299 18.87 21.00 -2.05
CA GLN A 299 20.19 20.41 -2.26
C GLN A 299 21.28 21.50 -2.45
N LYS A 300 20.98 22.54 -3.23
CA LYS A 300 21.91 23.68 -3.36
C LYS A 300 22.17 24.36 -2.03
N GLN A 301 21.15 24.59 -1.22
CA GLN A 301 21.30 25.16 0.12
C GLN A 301 22.14 24.26 1.04
N ALA A 302 21.94 22.93 0.96
CA ALA A 302 22.73 21.96 1.72
C ALA A 302 24.21 21.95 1.29
N GLU A 303 24.48 22.07 -0.03
CA GLU A 303 25.86 22.19 -0.55
C GLU A 303 26.53 23.51 -0.14
N GLU A 304 25.82 24.61 -0.17
CA GLU A 304 26.30 25.91 0.30
C GLU A 304 26.61 25.90 1.79
N MET A 305 25.73 25.32 2.60
CA MET A 305 25.99 25.15 4.04
C MET A 305 27.19 24.25 4.31
N ARG A 306 27.42 23.20 3.49
CA ARG A 306 28.57 22.33 3.63
C ARG A 306 29.86 23.07 3.27
N LYS A 307 29.88 23.84 2.19
CA LYS A 307 31.03 24.68 1.81
C LYS A 307 31.36 25.74 2.88
N MET A 308 30.34 26.37 3.46
CA MET A 308 30.53 27.32 4.57
C MET A 308 31.12 26.65 5.83
N ARG A 309 30.67 25.43 6.17
CA ARG A 309 31.24 24.66 7.27
C ARG A 309 32.72 24.23 7.04
N GLU A 310 33.07 23.90 5.81
CA GLU A 310 34.42 23.55 5.41
C GLU A 310 35.37 24.79 5.47
N GLN A 311 34.86 25.97 5.12
CA GLN A 311 35.61 27.25 5.24
C GLN A 311 35.80 27.69 6.70
N GLN A 312 34.83 27.40 7.58
CA GLN A 312 34.96 27.67 9.03
C GLN A 312 35.92 26.72 9.76
N LYS A 313 36.25 25.59 9.18
CA LYS A 313 37.21 24.61 9.73
C LYS A 313 38.63 24.81 9.26
N ARG A 314 38.88 25.73 8.32
CA ARG A 314 40.20 26.21 7.91
C ARG A 314 40.56 27.51 8.61
#